data_98e774e9e348ff4e4f47ebf38dc4c682
#
_entry.id   98e774e9e348ff4e4f47ebf38dc4c682
#
_cell.length_a   1.000
_cell.length_b   1.000
_cell.length_c   1.000
_cell.angle_alpha   90.00
_cell.angle_beta   90.00
_cell.angle_gamma   90.00
#
_symmetry.space_group_name_H-M   'P 1'
#
loop_
_entity.id
_entity.type
_entity.pdbx_description
1 polymer ?
#
loop_
_entity_poly.entity_id
_entity_poly.type
_entity_poly.pdbx_seq_one_letter_code
_entity_poly.pdbx_strand_id
1 'polypeptide(L)'
;PVTYSRLLLENFMKYQVKEFVNEKYSKAINILKDNLKENYHVFYGVRLSEILFPASEYGTDAFFKEFESINSITLPLIIFEMNERKPVAIISFEQVAGSVFVGQFDINVLVVENLSELLTNETLDSLYN
;
A
#
# COMPACT_ATOMS: atom_id res chain seq x y z
N PRO A 1 23.87 -21.78 -22.20
CA PRO A 1 23.75 -23.20 -22.39
C PRO A 1 22.30 -23.67 -22.51
N VAL A 2 22.12 -24.73 -23.26
CA VAL A 2 20.79 -25.29 -23.52
C VAL A 2 20.06 -25.68 -22.24
N THR A 3 20.78 -26.27 -21.28
CA THR A 3 20.20 -26.70 -20.01
C THR A 3 19.63 -25.55 -19.21
N TYR A 4 20.36 -24.42 -19.14
CA TYR A 4 19.90 -23.23 -18.45
C TYR A 4 18.64 -22.63 -19.08
N SER A 5 18.64 -22.53 -20.41
CA SER A 5 17.48 -22.01 -21.14
C SER A 5 16.26 -22.90 -20.95
N ARG A 6 16.47 -24.22 -20.87
CA ARG A 6 15.39 -25.18 -20.63
C ARG A 6 14.80 -25.00 -19.22
N LEU A 7 15.63 -24.79 -18.20
CA LEU A 7 15.17 -24.56 -16.85
C LEU A 7 14.35 -23.26 -16.74
N LEU A 8 14.79 -22.20 -17.40
CA LEU A 8 14.05 -20.95 -17.43
C LEU A 8 12.68 -21.13 -18.09
N LEU A 9 12.64 -21.86 -19.20
CA LEU A 9 11.39 -22.11 -19.90
C LEU A 9 10.43 -22.97 -19.07
N GLU A 10 10.94 -24.01 -18.43
CA GLU A 10 10.13 -24.86 -17.55
C GLU A 10 9.55 -24.08 -16.37
N ASN A 11 10.36 -23.22 -15.72
CA ASN A 11 9.91 -22.37 -14.63
C ASN A 11 8.87 -21.36 -15.11
N PHE A 12 9.06 -20.78 -16.28
CA PHE A 12 8.11 -19.84 -16.87
C PHE A 12 6.73 -20.47 -17.06
N MET A 13 6.69 -21.73 -17.51
CA MET A 13 5.44 -22.46 -17.76
C MET A 13 4.70 -22.87 -16.48
N LYS A 14 5.35 -22.81 -15.31
CA LYS A 14 4.72 -23.09 -14.01
C LYS A 14 3.94 -21.92 -13.47
N TYR A 15 4.08 -20.74 -14.04
CA TYR A 15 3.48 -19.51 -13.52
C TYR A 15 2.38 -19.04 -14.47
N GLN A 16 1.43 -18.35 -13.89
CA GLN A 16 0.38 -17.68 -14.65
C GLN A 16 0.09 -16.33 -14.04
N VAL A 17 -0.38 -15.40 -14.85
CA VAL A 17 -0.75 -14.06 -14.41
C VAL A 17 -2.05 -14.16 -13.60
N LYS A 18 -2.06 -13.54 -12.43
CA LYS A 18 -3.26 -13.47 -11.61
C LYS A 18 -3.79 -12.04 -11.55
N GLU A 19 -5.03 -11.88 -11.10
CA GLU A 19 -5.54 -10.56 -10.77
C GLU A 19 -4.69 -9.96 -9.66
N PHE A 20 -4.11 -8.80 -9.91
CA PHE A 20 -3.33 -8.08 -8.91
C PHE A 20 -4.24 -7.35 -7.93
N VAL A 21 -5.32 -6.75 -8.42
CA VAL A 21 -6.25 -5.95 -7.64
C VAL A 21 -7.68 -6.43 -7.92
N ASN A 22 -8.52 -6.56 -6.88
CA ASN A 22 -9.90 -6.98 -7.08
C ASN A 22 -10.77 -5.83 -7.61
N GLU A 23 -12.00 -6.15 -7.99
CA GLU A 23 -12.91 -5.18 -8.62
C GLU A 23 -13.20 -3.98 -7.71
N LYS A 24 -13.45 -4.23 -6.43
CA LYS A 24 -13.80 -3.17 -5.48
C LYS A 24 -12.65 -2.17 -5.31
N TYR A 25 -11.43 -2.65 -5.11
CA TYR A 25 -10.26 -1.78 -4.98
C TYR A 25 -9.92 -1.10 -6.32
N SER A 26 -10.15 -1.77 -7.43
CA SER A 26 -9.96 -1.17 -8.75
C SER A 26 -10.87 0.03 -8.95
N LYS A 27 -12.13 -0.09 -8.57
CA LYS A 27 -13.09 1.01 -8.61
C LYS A 27 -12.69 2.13 -7.66
N ALA A 28 -12.21 1.79 -6.47
CA ALA A 28 -11.73 2.76 -5.50
C ALA A 28 -10.55 3.57 -6.05
N ILE A 29 -9.60 2.90 -6.69
CA ILE A 29 -8.47 3.56 -7.32
C ILE A 29 -8.94 4.58 -8.36
N ASN A 30 -9.89 4.21 -9.19
CA ASN A 30 -10.41 5.11 -10.22
C ASN A 30 -11.10 6.33 -9.62
N ILE A 31 -11.90 6.14 -8.56
CA ILE A 31 -12.54 7.25 -7.86
C ILE A 31 -11.48 8.21 -7.28
N LEU A 32 -10.47 7.67 -6.62
CA LEU A 32 -9.41 8.47 -6.04
C LEU A 32 -8.63 9.23 -7.11
N LYS A 33 -8.25 8.56 -8.18
CA LYS A 33 -7.52 9.19 -9.28
C LYS A 33 -8.31 10.32 -9.92
N ASP A 34 -9.61 10.16 -10.06
CA ASP A 34 -10.47 11.17 -10.68
C ASP A 34 -10.65 12.41 -9.80
N ASN A 35 -10.49 12.29 -8.48
CA ASN A 35 -10.80 13.34 -7.54
C ASN A 35 -9.58 13.96 -6.85
N LEU A 36 -8.50 13.24 -6.69
CA LEU A 36 -7.29 13.73 -6.02
C LEU A 36 -6.65 14.89 -6.76
N LYS A 37 -6.14 15.86 -6.00
CA LYS A 37 -5.31 16.93 -6.55
C LYS A 37 -4.08 16.34 -7.23
N GLU A 38 -3.50 17.06 -8.16
CA GLU A 38 -2.39 16.61 -9.01
C GLU A 38 -1.19 16.08 -8.23
N ASN A 39 -0.91 16.64 -7.06
CA ASN A 39 0.24 16.25 -6.25
C ASN A 39 0.02 15.02 -5.38
N TYR A 40 -1.17 14.42 -5.41
CA TYR A 40 -1.46 13.19 -4.66
C TYR A 40 -1.65 12.01 -5.60
N HIS A 41 -0.97 10.91 -5.28
CA HIS A 41 -1.07 9.66 -6.04
C HIS A 41 -1.46 8.51 -5.14
N VAL A 42 -2.28 7.61 -5.66
CA VAL A 42 -2.72 6.41 -4.96
C VAL A 42 -1.94 5.19 -5.47
N PHE A 43 -1.48 4.37 -4.55
CA PHE A 43 -0.81 3.10 -4.85
C PHE A 43 -1.54 1.95 -4.17
N TYR A 44 -1.47 0.78 -4.77
CA TYR A 44 -2.10 -0.43 -4.27
C TYR A 44 -1.07 -1.47 -3.88
N GLY A 45 -1.29 -2.12 -2.73
CA GLY A 45 -0.49 -3.28 -2.35
C GLY A 45 0.93 -2.95 -1.89
N VAL A 46 1.11 -1.82 -1.21
CA VAL A 46 2.41 -1.39 -0.69
C VAL A 46 2.65 -2.04 0.67
N ARG A 47 3.82 -2.63 0.86
CA ARG A 47 4.20 -3.17 2.17
C ARG A 47 4.51 -2.05 3.14
N LEU A 48 4.18 -2.28 4.40
CA LEU A 48 4.44 -1.28 5.44
C LEU A 48 5.94 -0.97 5.57
N SER A 49 6.80 -1.93 5.26
CA SER A 49 8.26 -1.75 5.24
C SER A 49 8.75 -0.78 4.16
N GLU A 50 7.91 -0.46 3.18
CA GLU A 50 8.24 0.55 2.17
C GLU A 50 8.13 1.98 2.70
N ILE A 51 7.39 2.18 3.80
CA ILE A 51 7.14 3.51 4.34
C ILE A 51 7.64 3.71 5.77
N LEU A 52 8.02 2.64 6.48
CA LEU A 52 8.54 2.71 7.84
C LEU A 52 9.88 2.02 7.93
N PHE A 53 10.73 2.52 8.81
CA PHE A 53 11.98 1.89 9.19
C PHE A 53 11.91 1.39 10.63
N PRO A 54 12.57 0.25 10.96
CA PRO A 54 12.75 -0.13 12.33
C PRO A 54 13.50 0.96 13.12
N ALA A 55 13.12 1.15 14.37
CA ALA A 55 13.75 2.14 15.23
C ALA A 55 15.07 1.67 15.83
N SER A 56 15.25 0.36 15.94
CA SER A 56 16.45 -0.24 16.53
C SER A 56 17.65 -0.13 15.60
N GLU A 57 18.84 -0.25 16.17
CA GLU A 57 20.09 -0.19 15.41
C GLU A 57 20.16 -1.33 14.39
N TYR A 58 20.59 -0.98 13.17
CA TYR A 58 20.73 -1.93 12.08
C TYR A 58 21.67 -3.08 12.46
N GLY A 59 21.26 -4.29 12.13
CA GLY A 59 22.04 -5.50 12.38
C GLY A 59 21.77 -6.17 13.72
N THR A 60 20.95 -5.55 14.59
CA THR A 60 20.56 -6.17 15.86
C THR A 60 19.36 -7.10 15.69
N ASP A 61 19.18 -8.02 16.63
CA ASP A 61 18.01 -8.91 16.63
C ASP A 61 16.71 -8.10 16.69
N ALA A 62 16.69 -7.03 17.47
CA ALA A 62 15.52 -6.14 17.57
C ALA A 62 15.19 -5.52 16.21
N PHE A 63 16.19 -5.06 15.46
CA PHE A 63 16.00 -4.52 14.13
C PHE A 63 15.32 -5.53 13.20
N PHE A 64 15.82 -6.76 13.16
CA PHE A 64 15.28 -7.77 12.25
C PHE A 64 13.88 -8.21 12.62
N LYS A 65 13.55 -8.27 13.92
CA LYS A 65 12.19 -8.55 14.37
C LYS A 65 11.23 -7.44 13.97
N GLU A 66 11.63 -6.19 14.16
CA GLU A 66 10.84 -5.02 13.78
C GLU A 66 10.63 -5.00 12.26
N PHE A 67 11.69 -5.24 11.50
CA PHE A 67 11.60 -5.28 10.04
C PHE A 67 10.66 -6.39 9.56
N GLU A 68 10.79 -7.58 10.11
CA GLU A 68 9.92 -8.70 9.75
C GLU A 68 8.45 -8.39 10.01
N SER A 69 8.15 -7.73 11.13
CA SER A 69 6.80 -7.34 11.47
C SER A 69 6.19 -6.40 10.43
N ILE A 70 6.90 -5.34 10.06
CA ILE A 70 6.37 -4.37 9.09
C ILE A 70 6.42 -4.91 7.66
N ASN A 71 7.36 -5.80 7.35
CA ASN A 71 7.48 -6.39 6.01
C ASN A 71 6.38 -7.41 5.70
N SER A 72 5.74 -7.95 6.74
CA SER A 72 4.65 -8.92 6.57
C SER A 72 3.29 -8.27 6.33
N ILE A 73 3.18 -6.95 6.48
CA ILE A 73 1.94 -6.22 6.35
C ILE A 73 1.87 -5.54 4.99
N THR A 74 0.78 -5.80 4.25
CA THR A 74 0.52 -5.16 2.96
C THR A 74 -0.68 -4.23 3.13
N LEU A 75 -0.49 -2.96 2.72
CA LEU A 75 -1.52 -1.94 2.78
C LEU A 75 -2.31 -1.96 1.47
N PRO A 76 -3.67 -1.95 1.54
CA PRO A 76 -4.45 -2.04 0.29
C PRO A 76 -4.32 -0.78 -0.55
N LEU A 77 -4.67 0.39 -0.02
CA LEU A 77 -4.53 1.65 -0.74
C LEU A 77 -3.75 2.64 0.11
N ILE A 78 -2.81 3.33 -0.50
CA ILE A 78 -2.04 4.35 0.17
C ILE A 78 -1.90 5.57 -0.74
N ILE A 79 -2.13 6.77 -0.18
CA ILE A 79 -2.01 8.02 -0.90
C ILE A 79 -0.73 8.71 -0.46
N PHE A 80 0.09 9.08 -1.44
CA PHE A 80 1.33 9.83 -1.24
C PHE A 80 1.17 11.26 -1.73
N GLU A 81 1.74 12.19 -0.97
CA GLU A 81 1.95 13.55 -1.44
C GLU A 81 3.30 13.57 -2.16
N MET A 82 3.28 13.79 -3.46
CA MET A 82 4.44 13.54 -4.31
C MET A 82 5.51 14.62 -4.27
N ASN A 83 5.15 15.86 -3.89
CA ASN A 83 6.15 16.93 -3.75
C ASN A 83 7.08 16.66 -2.56
N GLU A 84 6.51 16.25 -1.43
CA GLU A 84 7.27 15.86 -0.25
C GLU A 84 7.65 14.38 -0.24
N ARG A 85 7.05 13.59 -1.12
CA ARG A 85 7.29 12.14 -1.26
C ARG A 85 6.99 11.37 0.02
N LYS A 86 5.86 11.70 0.65
CA LYS A 86 5.46 11.12 1.94
C LYS A 86 4.04 10.55 1.86
N PRO A 87 3.78 9.46 2.60
CA PRO A 87 2.41 8.94 2.71
C PRO A 87 1.56 9.87 3.57
N VAL A 88 0.30 10.05 3.19
CA VAL A 88 -0.63 10.92 3.93
C VAL A 88 -1.88 10.17 4.38
N ALA A 89 -2.28 9.12 3.69
CA ALA A 89 -3.48 8.36 4.04
C ALA A 89 -3.39 6.92 3.57
N ILE A 90 -3.98 6.04 4.38
CA ILE A 90 -4.17 4.63 4.04
C ILE A 90 -5.67 4.40 4.01
N ILE A 91 -6.17 3.75 2.96
CA ILE A 91 -7.59 3.46 2.80
C ILE A 91 -7.79 1.96 2.66
N SER A 92 -8.74 1.44 3.41
CA SER A 92 -9.07 0.02 3.39
C SER A 92 -10.57 -0.17 3.57
N PHE A 93 -11.10 -1.24 2.99
CA PHE A 93 -12.48 -1.68 3.25
C PHE A 93 -12.55 -2.61 4.45
N GLU A 94 -11.41 -2.97 5.02
CA GLU A 94 -11.28 -3.87 6.15
C GLU A 94 -10.34 -3.27 7.18
N GLN A 95 -10.35 -3.83 8.38
CA GLN A 95 -9.41 -3.40 9.43
C GLN A 95 -7.98 -3.54 8.95
N VAL A 96 -7.18 -2.51 9.16
CA VAL A 96 -5.78 -2.48 8.74
C VAL A 96 -4.89 -3.05 9.84
N ALA A 97 -4.19 -4.14 9.55
CA ALA A 97 -3.32 -4.80 10.51
C ALA A 97 -2.20 -3.89 11.03
N GLY A 98 -1.72 -3.00 10.18
CA GLY A 98 -0.61 -2.11 10.52
C GLY A 98 -1.00 -0.78 11.16
N SER A 99 -2.29 -0.56 11.50
CA SER A 99 -2.77 0.73 12.01
C SER A 99 -2.05 1.17 13.28
N VAL A 100 -1.68 0.23 14.14
CA VAL A 100 -0.94 0.52 15.38
C VAL A 100 0.42 1.16 15.08
N PHE A 101 1.09 0.69 14.02
CA PHE A 101 2.42 1.19 13.66
C PHE A 101 2.37 2.59 13.06
N VAL A 102 1.33 2.92 12.31
CA VAL A 102 1.22 4.21 11.63
C VAL A 102 0.50 5.27 12.45
N GLY A 103 -0.20 4.88 13.52
CA GLY A 103 -0.99 5.80 14.35
C GLY A 103 -0.19 6.89 15.06
N GLN A 104 1.12 6.73 15.17
CA GLN A 104 2.02 7.71 15.78
C GLN A 104 2.61 8.70 14.78
N PHE A 105 2.26 8.57 13.50
CA PHE A 105 2.72 9.44 12.43
C PHE A 105 1.55 10.21 11.83
N ASP A 106 1.84 11.22 11.03
CA ASP A 106 0.82 12.01 10.33
C ASP A 106 0.27 11.27 9.11
N ILE A 107 -0.18 10.04 9.32
CA ILE A 107 -0.77 9.20 8.28
C ILE A 107 -2.17 8.83 8.75
N ASN A 108 -3.19 9.29 8.01
CA ASN A 108 -4.57 8.97 8.32
C ASN A 108 -4.90 7.55 7.88
N VAL A 109 -5.49 6.76 8.77
CA VAL A 109 -5.96 5.41 8.43
C VAL A 109 -7.49 5.45 8.33
N LEU A 110 -8.01 5.24 7.14
CA LEU A 110 -9.43 5.33 6.83
C LEU A 110 -9.97 3.95 6.47
N VAL A 111 -10.85 3.43 7.34
CA VAL A 111 -11.58 2.19 7.06
C VAL A 111 -12.97 2.61 6.58
N VAL A 112 -13.30 2.29 5.34
CA VAL A 112 -14.57 2.68 4.72
C VAL A 112 -15.42 1.43 4.44
N GLU A 113 -16.74 1.57 4.53
CA GLU A 113 -17.64 0.44 4.32
C GLU A 113 -17.97 0.23 2.84
N ASN A 114 -17.99 1.31 2.07
CA ASN A 114 -18.39 1.25 0.66
C ASN A 114 -17.70 2.35 -0.15
N LEU A 115 -17.85 2.24 -1.47
CA LEU A 115 -17.20 3.17 -2.40
C LEU A 115 -17.72 4.61 -2.28
N SER A 116 -18.98 4.80 -1.90
CA SER A 116 -19.54 6.15 -1.79
C SER A 116 -18.90 6.96 -0.66
N GLU A 117 -18.38 6.30 0.37
CA GLU A 117 -17.68 6.98 1.45
C GLU A 117 -16.40 7.67 0.99
N LEU A 118 -15.81 7.24 -0.12
CA LEU A 118 -14.64 7.89 -0.69
C LEU A 118 -14.96 9.31 -1.15
N LEU A 119 -16.21 9.59 -1.51
CA LEU A 119 -16.65 10.89 -1.96
C LEU A 119 -17.16 11.77 -0.84
N THR A 120 -17.48 11.22 0.32
CA THR A 120 -18.05 11.94 1.46
C THR A 120 -17.12 12.07 2.66
N ASN A 121 -15.97 11.40 2.63
CA ASN A 121 -15.02 11.42 3.75
C ASN A 121 -14.35 12.79 3.85
N GLU A 122 -14.43 13.40 5.03
CA GLU A 122 -13.87 14.74 5.27
C GLU A 122 -12.36 14.82 5.10
N THR A 123 -11.64 13.77 5.53
CA THR A 123 -10.19 13.73 5.40
C THR A 123 -9.78 13.71 3.93
N LEU A 124 -10.46 12.91 3.12
CA LEU A 124 -10.19 12.84 1.69
C LEU A 124 -10.59 14.12 0.96
N ASP A 125 -11.64 14.76 1.43
CA ASP A 125 -12.13 16.01 0.81
C ASP A 125 -11.02 17.07 0.74
N SER A 126 -10.19 17.16 1.76
CA SER A 126 -9.07 18.10 1.77
C SER A 126 -7.98 17.77 0.74
N LEU A 127 -7.94 16.54 0.24
CA LEU A 127 -6.98 16.09 -0.78
C LEU A 127 -7.56 16.19 -2.19
N TYR A 128 -8.83 16.48 -2.32
CA TYR A 128 -9.55 16.51 -3.60
C TYR A 128 -9.56 17.90 -4.24
N ASN A 129 -9.69 17.89 -5.55
CA ASN A 129 -9.92 19.10 -6.31
C ASN A 129 -11.25 19.77 -5.97
#